data_2bcb0c7f7c718875ca78a0e8091f6cf3
#
_entry.id   2bcb0c7f7c718875ca78a0e8091f6cf3
#
_cell.length_a   1.000
_cell.length_b   1.000
_cell.length_c   1.000
_cell.angle_alpha   90.00
_cell.angle_beta   90.00
_cell.angle_gamma   90.00
#
_symmetry.space_group_name_H-M   'P 1'
#
loop_
_entity.id
_entity.type
_entity.pdbx_description
1 polymer ?
#
loop_
_entity_poly.entity_id
_entity_poly.type
_entity_poly.pdbx_seq_one_letter_code
_entity_poly.pdbx_strand_id
1 'polypeptide(L)'
;MPLKFIFLKNVTATYYIFGFFNTKLYSQDYSTVLSGNDSDGLFFGIMLLTVGLTTSFNSLKNLEVKRVLKNVPTSNIQSLSMGLVELKGKIQVKDKILKDPFDDKECVYWRIHIQELVKSGKTRKWVTRHKAKDQVPFLISDQTGFVLIYLDDVNMNDVKRDKQYDLATFFSDEIPPIVKDYCRKYNVKLKGWFGGKKRLRLTIKYLEPDDDIYILGNARPVLKDELKYSKNAFAVIDMSKRGLFIISDKSEKELIDENGGQSFAVPFGIILSAAGLSMVLNSLGYI
;
A
#
# COMPACT_ATOMS: atom_id res chain seq x y z
N MET A 1 -13.88 1.25 14.23
CA MET A 1 -13.81 -0.18 13.83
C MET A 1 -13.40 -0.26 12.36
N PRO A 2 -12.38 -1.00 11.97
CA PRO A 2 -11.52 -0.65 10.85
C PRO A 2 -11.93 -1.28 9.52
N LEU A 3 -12.32 -0.43 8.60
CA LEU A 3 -12.45 -0.75 7.16
C LEU A 3 -11.12 -1.16 6.48
N LYS A 4 -10.01 -1.07 7.20
CA LYS A 4 -8.65 -1.33 6.70
C LYS A 4 -8.32 -2.81 6.41
N PHE A 5 -9.05 -3.77 6.99
CA PHE A 5 -8.79 -5.21 6.80
C PHE A 5 -9.44 -5.81 5.55
N ILE A 6 -10.40 -5.12 4.96
CA ILE A 6 -11.14 -5.61 3.78
C ILE A 6 -10.31 -5.41 2.49
N PHE A 7 -9.37 -4.48 2.47
CA PHE A 7 -8.65 -4.06 1.26
C PHE A 7 -7.66 -5.10 0.71
N LEU A 8 -6.97 -5.83 1.58
CA LEU A 8 -5.99 -6.85 1.15
C LEU A 8 -6.63 -8.21 0.81
N LYS A 9 -7.81 -8.50 1.35
CA LYS A 9 -8.53 -9.75 1.03
C LYS A 9 -9.21 -9.71 -0.34
N ASN A 10 -9.63 -8.54 -0.81
CA ASN A 10 -10.39 -8.44 -2.06
C ASN A 10 -9.53 -8.56 -3.33
N VAL A 11 -8.27 -8.10 -3.29
CA VAL A 11 -7.35 -8.23 -4.45
C VAL A 11 -7.00 -9.72 -4.67
N THR A 12 -6.76 -10.47 -3.61
CA THR A 12 -6.49 -11.91 -3.72
C THR A 12 -7.73 -12.70 -4.13
N ALA A 13 -8.93 -12.32 -3.68
CA ALA A 13 -10.18 -12.95 -4.10
C ALA A 13 -10.45 -12.72 -5.60
N THR A 14 -10.18 -11.53 -6.13
CA THR A 14 -10.35 -11.20 -7.54
C THR A 14 -9.42 -12.04 -8.43
N TYR A 15 -8.16 -12.27 -8.02
CA TYR A 15 -7.24 -13.15 -8.75
C TYR A 15 -7.63 -14.62 -8.68
N TYR A 16 -8.21 -15.11 -7.58
CA TYR A 16 -8.72 -16.49 -7.47
C TYR A 16 -9.92 -16.72 -8.37
N ILE A 17 -10.82 -15.75 -8.43
CA ILE A 17 -12.01 -15.81 -9.30
C ILE A 17 -11.57 -15.77 -10.77
N PHE A 18 -10.60 -14.93 -11.14
CA PHE A 18 -10.09 -14.84 -12.51
C PHE A 18 -9.32 -16.10 -12.94
N GLY A 19 -8.54 -16.72 -12.03
CA GLY A 19 -7.85 -17.98 -12.28
C GLY A 19 -8.81 -19.17 -12.46
N PHE A 20 -9.91 -19.21 -11.71
CA PHE A 20 -10.95 -20.22 -11.84
C PHE A 20 -11.76 -20.04 -13.13
N PHE A 21 -11.97 -18.78 -13.53
CA PHE A 21 -12.67 -18.42 -14.77
C PHE A 21 -11.89 -18.87 -16.02
N ASN A 22 -10.57 -18.68 -16.03
CA ASN A 22 -9.71 -19.04 -17.16
C ASN A 22 -9.66 -20.56 -17.38
N THR A 23 -9.79 -21.39 -16.33
CA THR A 23 -9.76 -22.85 -16.46
C THR A 23 -11.10 -23.44 -16.91
N LYS A 24 -12.23 -22.78 -16.62
CA LYS A 24 -13.56 -23.26 -17.05
C LYS A 24 -13.95 -22.74 -18.44
N LEU A 25 -13.52 -21.53 -18.82
CA LEU A 25 -13.76 -20.96 -20.15
C LEU A 25 -13.02 -21.70 -21.28
N TYR A 26 -11.90 -22.37 -20.97
CA TYR A 26 -11.14 -23.13 -21.97
C TYR A 26 -11.75 -24.51 -22.33
N SER A 27 -12.80 -24.94 -21.63
CA SER A 27 -13.39 -26.25 -21.78
C SER A 27 -14.85 -26.26 -22.24
N GLN A 28 -15.49 -25.12 -22.44
CA GLN A 28 -16.88 -25.02 -22.89
C GLN A 28 -17.08 -23.99 -23.99
N ASP A 29 -17.84 -24.36 -25.04
CA ASP A 29 -18.28 -23.44 -26.09
C ASP A 29 -19.06 -22.26 -25.49
N TYR A 30 -18.76 -21.04 -25.92
CA TYR A 30 -19.41 -19.79 -25.45
C TYR A 30 -20.94 -19.81 -25.59
N SER A 31 -21.47 -20.58 -26.53
CA SER A 31 -22.90 -20.75 -26.76
C SER A 31 -23.62 -21.48 -25.61
N THR A 32 -22.94 -22.39 -24.93
CA THR A 32 -23.50 -23.15 -23.78
C THR A 32 -23.51 -22.37 -22.48
N VAL A 33 -22.60 -21.40 -22.32
CA VAL A 33 -22.56 -20.55 -21.14
C VAL A 33 -23.71 -19.52 -21.14
N LEU A 34 -24.16 -19.10 -22.31
CA LEU A 34 -25.30 -18.18 -22.48
C LEU A 34 -26.65 -18.90 -22.47
N SER A 35 -26.68 -20.22 -22.68
CA SER A 35 -27.87 -21.06 -22.75
C SER A 35 -27.99 -22.08 -21.60
N GLY A 36 -27.11 -21.97 -20.59
CA GLY A 36 -27.12 -22.89 -19.45
C GLY A 36 -28.33 -22.70 -18.54
N ASN A 37 -28.73 -23.77 -17.84
CA ASN A 37 -29.82 -23.82 -16.86
C ASN A 37 -29.90 -22.52 -16.06
N ASP A 38 -31.10 -22.02 -15.82
CA ASP A 38 -31.38 -20.71 -15.15
C ASP A 38 -30.58 -20.47 -13.89
N SER A 39 -30.21 -21.50 -13.13
CA SER A 39 -29.36 -21.43 -11.95
C SER A 39 -27.89 -21.07 -12.24
N ASP A 40 -27.30 -21.55 -13.33
CA ASP A 40 -25.90 -21.27 -13.68
C ASP A 40 -25.75 -19.86 -14.23
N GLY A 41 -26.70 -19.40 -15.06
CA GLY A 41 -26.79 -18.06 -15.56
C GLY A 41 -26.89 -17.01 -14.41
N LEU A 42 -27.72 -17.30 -13.43
CA LEU A 42 -27.90 -16.48 -12.24
C LEU A 42 -26.61 -16.40 -11.41
N PHE A 43 -25.94 -17.52 -11.18
CA PHE A 43 -24.70 -17.57 -10.43
C PHE A 43 -23.57 -16.76 -11.11
N PHE A 44 -23.39 -16.95 -12.43
CA PHE A 44 -22.40 -16.21 -13.21
C PHE A 44 -22.72 -14.73 -13.29
N GLY A 45 -23.99 -14.37 -13.44
CA GLY A 45 -24.44 -12.99 -13.44
C GLY A 45 -24.14 -12.26 -12.14
N ILE A 46 -24.46 -12.87 -10.99
CA ILE A 46 -24.13 -12.30 -9.66
C ILE A 46 -22.61 -12.18 -9.49
N MET A 47 -21.83 -13.15 -9.95
CA MET A 47 -20.38 -13.13 -9.86
C MET A 47 -19.79 -11.98 -10.68
N LEU A 48 -20.21 -11.80 -11.93
CA LEU A 48 -19.76 -10.70 -12.79
C LEU A 48 -20.16 -9.33 -12.21
N LEU A 49 -21.37 -9.22 -11.69
CA LEU A 49 -21.88 -8.00 -11.08
C LEU A 49 -21.04 -7.61 -9.85
N THR A 50 -20.76 -8.56 -8.96
CA THR A 50 -19.94 -8.31 -7.76
C THR A 50 -18.49 -7.96 -8.10
N VAL A 51 -17.87 -8.64 -9.06
CA VAL A 51 -16.52 -8.35 -9.55
C VAL A 51 -16.47 -6.97 -10.20
N GLY A 52 -17.45 -6.65 -11.05
CA GLY A 52 -17.52 -5.35 -11.71
C GLY A 52 -17.70 -4.21 -10.73
N LEU A 53 -18.60 -4.33 -9.75
CA LEU A 53 -18.81 -3.32 -8.71
C LEU A 53 -17.57 -3.12 -7.83
N THR A 54 -16.92 -4.20 -7.38
CA THR A 54 -15.71 -4.10 -6.56
C THR A 54 -14.55 -3.49 -7.31
N THR A 55 -14.38 -3.81 -8.60
CA THR A 55 -13.35 -3.24 -9.48
C THR A 55 -13.59 -1.76 -9.69
N SER A 56 -14.81 -1.34 -10.00
CA SER A 56 -15.21 0.07 -10.17
C SER A 56 -14.96 0.87 -8.89
N PHE A 57 -15.39 0.36 -7.74
CA PHE A 57 -15.26 1.05 -6.47
C PHE A 57 -13.78 1.24 -6.05
N ASN A 58 -12.94 0.24 -6.25
CA ASN A 58 -11.52 0.36 -5.97
C ASN A 58 -10.82 1.34 -6.91
N SER A 59 -11.20 1.34 -8.18
CA SER A 59 -10.63 2.26 -9.17
C SER A 59 -11.04 3.71 -8.93
N LEU A 60 -12.26 3.97 -8.48
CA LEU A 60 -12.71 5.32 -8.12
C LEU A 60 -11.87 5.93 -7.01
N LYS A 61 -11.48 5.14 -5.98
CA LYS A 61 -10.59 5.61 -4.91
C LYS A 61 -9.22 6.04 -5.44
N ASN A 62 -8.65 5.27 -6.34
CA ASN A 62 -7.35 5.60 -6.95
C ASN A 62 -7.44 6.86 -7.83
N LEU A 63 -8.59 7.05 -8.50
CA LEU A 63 -8.84 8.30 -9.25
C LEU A 63 -8.97 9.51 -8.34
N GLU A 64 -9.54 9.35 -7.13
CA GLU A 64 -9.60 10.43 -6.16
C GLU A 64 -8.20 10.85 -5.71
N VAL A 65 -7.34 9.90 -5.35
CA VAL A 65 -5.94 10.16 -5.02
C VAL A 65 -5.22 10.88 -6.17
N LYS A 66 -5.34 10.36 -7.39
CA LYS A 66 -4.75 10.99 -8.59
C LYS A 66 -5.26 12.40 -8.84
N ARG A 67 -6.55 12.64 -8.64
CA ARG A 67 -7.16 13.97 -8.80
C ARG A 67 -6.63 14.95 -7.76
N VAL A 68 -6.47 14.49 -6.51
CA VAL A 68 -5.89 15.31 -5.45
C VAL A 68 -4.43 15.64 -5.75
N LEU A 69 -3.61 14.66 -6.12
CA LEU A 69 -2.21 14.84 -6.51
C LEU A 69 -2.04 15.85 -7.67
N LYS A 70 -2.99 15.91 -8.60
CA LYS A 70 -2.92 16.86 -9.74
C LYS A 70 -3.43 18.26 -9.43
N ASN A 71 -4.32 18.40 -8.46
CA ASN A 71 -5.06 19.64 -8.26
C ASN A 71 -4.62 20.42 -7.02
N VAL A 72 -3.87 19.79 -6.11
CA VAL A 72 -3.30 20.50 -4.96
C VAL A 72 -1.95 21.09 -5.39
N PRO A 73 -1.82 22.42 -5.43
CA PRO A 73 -0.55 23.01 -5.81
C PRO A 73 0.48 22.80 -4.72
N THR A 74 1.74 22.58 -5.10
CA THR A 74 2.86 22.57 -4.14
C THR A 74 2.96 23.93 -3.47
N SER A 75 2.93 23.94 -2.15
CA SER A 75 3.00 25.16 -1.34
C SER A 75 4.39 25.32 -0.73
N ASN A 76 4.82 26.58 -0.55
CA ASN A 76 5.96 26.88 0.31
C ASN A 76 5.51 26.90 1.78
N ILE A 77 6.38 26.52 2.69
CA ILE A 77 6.06 26.40 4.13
C ILE A 77 5.56 27.73 4.71
N GLN A 78 6.18 28.84 4.34
CA GLN A 78 5.81 30.17 4.85
C GLN A 78 4.43 30.65 4.37
N SER A 79 4.00 30.22 3.20
CA SER A 79 2.68 30.58 2.61
C SER A 79 1.62 29.49 2.78
N LEU A 80 1.88 28.51 3.62
CA LEU A 80 1.06 27.34 3.80
C LEU A 80 -0.30 27.70 4.44
N SER A 81 -1.38 27.31 3.79
CA SER A 81 -2.73 27.43 4.35
C SER A 81 -3.11 26.18 5.15
N MET A 82 -3.96 26.36 6.19
CA MET A 82 -4.46 25.22 6.96
C MET A 82 -5.40 24.36 6.13
N GLY A 83 -5.29 23.05 6.27
CA GLY A 83 -6.06 22.07 5.52
C GLY A 83 -5.17 21.16 4.66
N LEU A 84 -5.72 20.62 3.56
CA LEU A 84 -4.99 19.72 2.68
C LEU A 84 -3.92 20.48 1.88
N VAL A 85 -2.68 20.08 2.05
CA VAL A 85 -1.50 20.75 1.45
C VAL A 85 -0.54 19.74 0.86
N GLU A 86 0.17 20.18 -0.15
CA GLU A 86 1.29 19.50 -0.75
C GLU A 86 2.58 20.26 -0.47
N LEU A 87 3.60 19.56 0.01
CA LEU A 87 4.89 20.09 0.33
C LEU A 87 6.02 19.25 -0.23
N LYS A 88 7.11 19.90 -0.59
CA LYS A 88 8.40 19.27 -0.91
C LYS A 88 9.48 19.90 -0.05
N GLY A 89 10.36 19.07 0.51
CA GLY A 89 11.45 19.59 1.32
C GLY A 89 12.35 18.48 1.84
N LYS A 90 13.36 18.89 2.61
CA LYS A 90 14.36 18.00 3.19
C LYS A 90 14.03 17.63 4.62
N ILE A 91 14.27 16.37 4.94
CA ILE A 91 14.14 15.89 6.33
C ILE A 91 15.20 16.53 7.20
N GLN A 92 14.75 17.13 8.31
CA GLN A 92 15.62 17.70 9.33
C GLN A 92 15.32 17.03 10.68
N VAL A 93 16.38 16.63 11.37
CA VAL A 93 16.27 16.02 12.70
C VAL A 93 16.76 17.01 13.74
N LYS A 94 16.02 17.15 14.84
CA LYS A 94 16.39 18.08 15.90
C LYS A 94 16.86 17.38 17.17
N ASP A 95 16.08 16.42 17.69
CA ASP A 95 16.31 15.91 19.05
C ASP A 95 16.62 14.41 19.10
N LYS A 96 15.83 13.59 18.43
CA LYS A 96 15.95 12.14 18.50
C LYS A 96 16.07 11.53 17.12
N ILE A 97 17.05 10.68 16.95
CA ILE A 97 17.25 9.90 15.74
C ILE A 97 17.14 8.42 16.07
N LEU A 98 16.59 7.66 15.15
CA LEU A 98 16.54 6.21 15.21
C LEU A 98 17.75 5.63 14.49
N LYS A 99 18.01 4.35 14.78
CA LYS A 99 18.93 3.52 14.01
C LYS A 99 18.21 2.35 13.38
N ASP A 100 18.53 2.10 12.13
CA ASP A 100 18.06 0.89 11.44
C ASP A 100 18.60 -0.35 12.17
N PRO A 101 17.76 -1.36 12.43
CA PRO A 101 18.16 -2.56 13.17
C PRO A 101 19.21 -3.43 12.51
N PHE A 102 19.57 -3.21 11.24
CA PHE A 102 20.51 -4.06 10.51
C PHE A 102 21.85 -3.42 10.20
N ASP A 103 21.85 -2.13 9.85
CA ASP A 103 23.06 -1.42 9.42
C ASP A 103 23.44 -0.29 10.35
N ASP A 104 22.72 -0.08 11.46
CA ASP A 104 22.89 1.05 12.38
C ASP A 104 22.82 2.43 11.69
N LYS A 105 22.22 2.51 10.51
CA LYS A 105 22.02 3.76 9.81
C LYS A 105 21.05 4.67 10.54
N GLU A 106 21.39 5.94 10.61
CA GLU A 106 20.54 6.97 11.18
C GLU A 106 19.32 7.21 10.30
N CYS A 107 18.14 7.19 10.91
CA CYS A 107 16.87 7.36 10.21
C CYS A 107 15.80 7.98 11.12
N VAL A 108 14.77 8.56 10.54
CA VAL A 108 13.60 9.08 11.25
C VAL A 108 12.43 8.11 11.26
N TYR A 109 12.48 7.16 10.34
CA TYR A 109 11.50 6.10 10.18
C TYR A 109 12.16 4.86 9.60
N TRP A 110 11.79 3.70 10.11
CA TRP A 110 12.08 2.42 9.45
C TRP A 110 10.90 1.46 9.56
N ARG A 111 10.79 0.57 8.58
CA ARG A 111 9.80 -0.49 8.54
C ARG A 111 10.41 -1.76 7.97
N ILE A 112 10.24 -2.85 8.71
CA ILE A 112 10.67 -4.19 8.34
C ILE A 112 9.44 -5.02 7.99
N HIS A 113 9.53 -5.77 6.89
CA HIS A 113 8.51 -6.70 6.45
C HIS A 113 9.15 -8.02 6.04
N ILE A 114 8.89 -9.08 6.81
CA ILE A 114 9.35 -10.44 6.51
C ILE A 114 8.19 -11.25 5.95
N GLN A 115 8.37 -11.80 4.77
CA GLN A 115 7.39 -12.61 4.06
C GLN A 115 7.95 -13.99 3.75
N GLU A 116 7.11 -15.01 3.80
CA GLU A 116 7.41 -16.39 3.41
C GLU A 116 6.65 -16.74 2.14
N LEU A 117 7.32 -17.34 1.17
CA LEU A 117 6.70 -17.90 -0.02
C LEU A 117 6.11 -19.27 0.32
N VAL A 118 4.79 -19.32 0.43
CA VAL A 118 4.04 -20.53 0.79
C VAL A 118 3.35 -21.09 -0.45
N LYS A 119 3.44 -22.40 -0.64
CA LYS A 119 2.67 -23.11 -1.67
C LYS A 119 1.23 -23.29 -1.17
N SER A 120 0.27 -22.88 -1.96
CA SER A 120 -1.17 -23.02 -1.69
C SER A 120 -1.82 -23.68 -2.90
N GLY A 121 -1.99 -24.99 -2.86
CA GLY A 121 -2.43 -25.78 -4.01
C GLY A 121 -1.43 -25.68 -5.17
N LYS A 122 -1.89 -25.25 -6.35
CA LYS A 122 -1.06 -25.06 -7.56
C LYS A 122 -0.35 -23.72 -7.59
N THR A 123 -0.66 -22.78 -6.69
CA THR A 123 -0.10 -21.42 -6.68
C THR A 123 0.87 -21.21 -5.53
N ARG A 124 1.74 -20.20 -5.66
CA ARG A 124 2.64 -19.74 -4.60
C ARG A 124 2.26 -18.32 -4.21
N LYS A 125 2.20 -18.04 -2.90
CA LYS A 125 1.88 -16.70 -2.40
C LYS A 125 2.83 -16.28 -1.29
N TRP A 126 3.13 -14.98 -1.24
CA TRP A 126 3.89 -14.39 -0.15
C TRP A 126 2.97 -14.14 1.05
N VAL A 127 3.29 -14.76 2.17
CA VAL A 127 2.58 -14.62 3.45
C VAL A 127 3.45 -13.84 4.42
N THR A 128 2.91 -12.80 5.02
CA THR A 128 3.61 -12.01 6.03
C THR A 128 3.80 -12.84 7.29
N ARG A 129 5.04 -12.87 7.78
CA ARG A 129 5.44 -13.55 9.02
C ARG A 129 5.76 -12.58 10.13
N HIS A 130 6.37 -11.44 9.79
CA HIS A 130 6.70 -10.42 10.77
C HIS A 130 6.62 -9.04 10.13
N LYS A 131 6.18 -8.07 10.93
CA LYS A 131 6.23 -6.65 10.62
C LYS A 131 6.66 -5.90 11.85
N ALA A 132 7.60 -5.01 11.69
CA ALA A 132 7.99 -4.05 12.70
C ALA A 132 8.19 -2.69 12.06
N LYS A 133 7.98 -1.62 12.83
CA LYS A 133 8.26 -0.23 12.44
C LYS A 133 8.62 0.56 13.67
N ASP A 134 9.42 1.58 13.49
CA ASP A 134 9.64 2.61 14.48
C ASP A 134 9.75 3.96 13.79
N GLN A 135 9.43 5.03 14.50
CA GLN A 135 9.35 6.37 13.97
C GLN A 135 9.56 7.41 15.05
N VAL A 136 10.11 8.54 14.67
CA VAL A 136 10.20 9.73 15.52
C VAL A 136 9.59 10.92 14.78
N PRO A 137 9.04 11.91 15.49
CA PRO A 137 8.67 13.18 14.88
C PRO A 137 9.89 13.84 14.26
N PHE A 138 9.75 14.39 13.06
CA PHE A 138 10.82 15.07 12.35
C PHE A 138 10.30 16.34 11.68
N LEU A 139 11.22 17.19 11.28
CA LEU A 139 10.92 18.42 10.57
C LEU A 139 11.14 18.22 9.09
N ILE A 140 10.38 18.95 8.30
CA ILE A 140 10.69 19.19 6.90
C ILE A 140 11.00 20.65 6.74
N SER A 141 12.08 20.92 6.04
CA SER A 141 12.48 22.25 5.68
C SER A 141 12.44 22.46 4.18
N ASP A 142 11.93 23.61 3.78
CA ASP A 142 12.21 24.22 2.50
C ASP A 142 13.03 25.52 2.73
N GLN A 143 13.22 26.32 1.68
CA GLN A 143 13.94 27.58 1.79
C GLN A 143 13.20 28.65 2.62
N THR A 144 11.93 28.41 2.99
CA THR A 144 11.04 29.41 3.60
C THR A 144 10.72 29.11 5.06
N GLY A 145 10.88 27.87 5.54
CA GLY A 145 10.56 27.54 6.91
C GLY A 145 10.64 26.05 7.26
N PHE A 146 9.98 25.71 8.39
CA PHE A 146 9.93 24.33 8.90
C PHE A 146 8.50 23.94 9.23
N VAL A 147 8.14 22.71 8.92
CA VAL A 147 6.91 22.05 9.38
C VAL A 147 7.25 20.79 10.17
N LEU A 148 6.49 20.52 11.21
CA LEU A 148 6.61 19.29 11.98
C LEU A 148 5.76 18.20 11.37
N ILE A 149 6.37 17.04 11.15
CA ILE A 149 5.68 15.83 10.75
C ILE A 149 5.49 14.95 11.97
N TYR A 150 4.23 14.77 12.31
CA TYR A 150 3.84 13.89 13.40
C TYR A 150 3.19 12.63 12.82
N LEU A 151 3.94 11.53 12.90
CA LEU A 151 3.53 10.26 12.32
C LEU A 151 2.79 9.44 13.37
N ASP A 152 1.46 9.49 13.36
CA ASP A 152 0.66 8.60 14.16
C ASP A 152 0.14 7.48 13.25
N ASP A 153 0.73 6.28 13.39
CA ASP A 153 0.36 5.04 12.69
C ASP A 153 0.23 5.12 11.16
N VAL A 154 1.00 6.00 10.53
CA VAL A 154 0.97 6.24 9.09
C VAL A 154 1.50 5.04 8.32
N ASN A 155 0.76 4.63 7.30
CA ASN A 155 1.15 3.55 6.42
C ASN A 155 1.99 4.12 5.25
N MET A 156 3.29 4.22 5.44
CA MET A 156 4.23 4.66 4.42
C MET A 156 4.46 3.56 3.38
N ASN A 157 3.49 3.34 2.51
CA ASN A 157 3.65 2.34 1.45
C ASN A 157 4.50 2.87 0.28
N ASP A 158 4.58 4.19 0.13
CA ASP A 158 5.14 4.85 -1.04
C ASP A 158 6.61 5.28 -0.88
N VAL A 159 7.23 4.95 0.26
CA VAL A 159 8.68 5.11 0.46
C VAL A 159 9.43 4.12 -0.42
N LYS A 160 10.49 4.58 -1.10
CA LYS A 160 11.36 3.72 -1.93
C LYS A 160 11.83 2.51 -1.12
N ARG A 161 12.01 1.42 -1.86
CA ARG A 161 12.57 0.21 -1.30
C ARG A 161 14.09 0.33 -1.35
N ASP A 162 14.72 0.63 -0.22
CA ASP A 162 16.15 0.75 -0.19
C ASP A 162 16.89 -0.59 -0.15
N LYS A 163 16.37 -1.57 0.61
CA LYS A 163 17.02 -2.86 0.73
C LYS A 163 16.03 -4.02 0.74
N GLN A 164 16.30 -5.00 -0.10
CA GLN A 164 15.60 -6.27 -0.08
C GLN A 164 16.62 -7.39 0.05
N TYR A 165 16.46 -8.23 1.06
CA TYR A 165 17.22 -9.44 1.25
C TYR A 165 16.35 -10.66 0.93
N ASP A 166 16.75 -11.46 -0.03
CA ASP A 166 16.16 -12.77 -0.27
C ASP A 166 16.89 -13.79 0.64
N LEU A 167 16.23 -14.17 1.72
CA LEU A 167 16.83 -14.95 2.82
C LEU A 167 16.96 -16.45 2.54
N ALA A 168 16.51 -16.92 1.38
CA ALA A 168 16.77 -18.28 0.93
C ALA A 168 16.64 -18.39 -0.59
N THR A 169 17.74 -18.32 -1.26
CA THR A 169 17.92 -18.91 -2.58
C THR A 169 18.45 -20.32 -2.40
N PHE A 170 18.12 -21.25 -3.31
CA PHE A 170 18.58 -22.63 -3.26
C PHE A 170 20.11 -22.79 -3.22
N PHE A 171 20.87 -21.72 -3.53
CA PHE A 171 22.31 -21.73 -3.70
C PHE A 171 23.10 -20.73 -2.83
N SER A 172 22.48 -19.80 -2.10
CA SER A 172 23.22 -18.91 -1.19
C SER A 172 23.03 -19.34 0.25
N ASP A 173 24.11 -19.84 0.85
CA ASP A 173 24.09 -20.34 2.23
C ASP A 173 24.20 -19.27 3.32
N GLU A 174 24.36 -17.98 2.97
CA GLU A 174 24.72 -16.96 3.94
C GLU A 174 23.63 -15.90 4.10
N ILE A 175 22.66 -16.21 4.96
CA ILE A 175 21.88 -15.16 5.60
C ILE A 175 22.83 -14.39 6.53
N PRO A 176 22.91 -13.05 6.43
CA PRO A 176 23.75 -12.24 7.32
C PRO A 176 23.47 -12.57 8.79
N PRO A 177 24.51 -12.68 9.64
CA PRO A 177 24.35 -13.03 11.06
C PRO A 177 23.34 -12.14 11.78
N ILE A 178 23.38 -10.84 11.52
CA ILE A 178 22.47 -9.84 12.11
C ILE A 178 20.99 -10.13 11.76
N VAL A 179 20.72 -10.59 10.54
CA VAL A 179 19.36 -10.96 10.11
C VAL A 179 18.93 -12.27 10.79
N LYS A 180 19.84 -13.24 10.98
CA LYS A 180 19.56 -14.47 11.72
C LYS A 180 19.19 -14.16 13.17
N ASP A 181 19.94 -13.26 13.81
CA ASP A 181 19.72 -12.87 15.21
C ASP A 181 18.41 -12.10 15.36
N TYR A 182 18.10 -11.22 14.40
CA TYR A 182 16.80 -10.53 14.33
C TYR A 182 15.65 -11.55 14.21
N CYS A 183 15.74 -12.49 13.28
CA CYS A 183 14.72 -13.53 13.11
C CYS A 183 14.56 -14.39 14.36
N ARG A 184 15.65 -14.70 15.07
CA ARG A 184 15.61 -15.42 16.34
C ARG A 184 14.91 -14.62 17.44
N LYS A 185 15.27 -13.33 17.59
CA LYS A 185 14.68 -12.42 18.57
C LYS A 185 13.15 -12.31 18.41
N TYR A 186 12.67 -12.25 17.18
CA TYR A 186 11.23 -12.11 16.88
C TYR A 186 10.55 -13.42 16.49
N ASN A 187 11.16 -14.56 16.81
CA ASN A 187 10.61 -15.91 16.61
C ASN A 187 10.18 -16.21 15.17
N VAL A 188 10.88 -15.63 14.18
CA VAL A 188 10.67 -15.92 12.76
C VAL A 188 11.41 -17.19 12.38
N LYS A 189 10.68 -18.27 12.13
CA LYS A 189 11.26 -19.58 11.80
C LYS A 189 11.86 -19.58 10.38
N LEU A 190 13.19 -19.72 10.30
CA LEU A 190 13.94 -19.81 9.04
C LEU A 190 13.84 -21.19 8.38
N LYS A 191 13.54 -22.24 9.18
CA LYS A 191 13.38 -23.64 8.74
C LYS A 191 11.95 -24.10 8.87
N GLY A 192 11.51 -24.97 7.96
CA GLY A 192 10.23 -25.65 8.03
C GLY A 192 10.22 -26.78 9.07
N TRP A 193 9.06 -27.43 9.24
CA TRP A 193 8.85 -28.53 10.22
C TRP A 193 9.84 -29.69 10.03
N PHE A 194 10.14 -30.03 8.77
CA PHE A 194 11.07 -31.12 8.42
C PHE A 194 12.52 -30.63 8.18
N GLY A 195 12.91 -29.48 8.73
CA GLY A 195 14.26 -28.95 8.59
C GLY A 195 14.58 -28.27 7.25
N GLY A 196 13.66 -28.33 6.27
CA GLY A 196 13.83 -27.67 4.98
C GLY A 196 13.91 -26.15 5.08
N LYS A 197 14.76 -25.50 4.24
CA LYS A 197 14.91 -24.05 4.18
C LYS A 197 13.58 -23.43 3.67
N LYS A 198 13.08 -22.42 4.36
CA LYS A 198 11.93 -21.62 3.91
C LYS A 198 12.40 -20.52 2.97
N ARG A 199 11.61 -20.23 1.94
CA ARG A 199 11.85 -19.07 1.09
C ARG A 199 11.27 -17.83 1.76
N LEU A 200 12.15 -17.01 2.30
CA LEU A 200 11.82 -15.78 2.99
C LEU A 200 12.33 -14.57 2.22
N ARG A 201 11.59 -13.48 2.28
CA ARG A 201 11.99 -12.17 1.78
C ARG A 201 11.87 -11.17 2.90
N LEU A 202 12.95 -10.49 3.21
CA LEU A 202 12.99 -9.38 4.14
C LEU A 202 13.08 -8.09 3.31
N THR A 203 12.18 -7.16 3.56
CA THR A 203 12.18 -5.84 2.95
C THR A 203 12.29 -4.81 4.05
N ILE A 204 13.22 -3.89 3.92
CA ILE A 204 13.36 -2.73 4.79
C ILE A 204 13.04 -1.49 3.97
N LYS A 205 12.29 -0.58 4.58
CA LYS A 205 12.07 0.77 4.09
C LYS A 205 12.45 1.73 5.20
N TYR A 206 13.14 2.80 4.88
CA TYR A 206 13.53 3.82 5.85
C TYR A 206 13.59 5.20 5.20
N LEU A 207 13.58 6.24 6.02
CA LEU A 207 13.80 7.62 5.65
C LEU A 207 14.99 8.14 6.45
N GLU A 208 15.98 8.68 5.74
CA GLU A 208 17.19 9.23 6.32
C GLU A 208 17.07 10.75 6.52
N PRO A 209 17.88 11.35 7.41
CA PRO A 209 18.08 12.79 7.43
C PRO A 209 18.56 13.28 6.07
N ASP A 210 18.18 14.49 5.71
CA ASP A 210 18.50 15.18 4.45
C ASP A 210 17.87 14.56 3.18
N ASP A 211 17.05 13.50 3.30
CA ASP A 211 16.28 13.01 2.18
C ASP A 211 15.31 14.08 1.68
N ASP A 212 15.24 14.22 0.35
CA ASP A 212 14.21 15.01 -0.31
C ASP A 212 12.91 14.21 -0.34
N ILE A 213 11.87 14.72 0.29
CA ILE A 213 10.58 14.04 0.36
C ILE A 213 9.44 14.91 -0.13
N TYR A 214 8.45 14.22 -0.67
CA TYR A 214 7.14 14.71 -1.05
C TYR A 214 6.13 14.36 0.03
N ILE A 215 5.31 15.32 0.45
CA ILE A 215 4.23 15.11 1.41
C ILE A 215 2.94 15.71 0.92
N LEU A 216 1.88 14.92 1.01
CA LEU A 216 0.50 15.36 0.90
C LEU A 216 -0.19 15.01 2.21
N GLY A 217 -0.66 16.01 2.95
CA GLY A 217 -1.26 15.83 4.26
C GLY A 217 -2.11 17.01 4.69
N ASN A 218 -2.59 16.98 5.93
CA ASN A 218 -3.40 18.05 6.49
C ASN A 218 -2.54 18.95 7.38
N ALA A 219 -2.41 20.21 7.00
CA ALA A 219 -1.76 21.22 7.80
C ALA A 219 -2.69 21.72 8.91
N ARG A 220 -2.19 21.75 10.13
CA ARG A 220 -2.87 22.33 11.29
C ARG A 220 -1.92 23.12 12.16
N PRO A 221 -2.42 24.01 13.05
CA PRO A 221 -1.59 24.71 14.02
C PRO A 221 -0.82 23.75 14.93
N VAL A 222 0.35 24.18 15.38
CA VAL A 222 1.17 23.47 16.36
C VAL A 222 0.50 23.55 17.73
N LEU A 223 0.33 22.42 18.40
CA LEU A 223 -0.20 22.37 19.77
C LEU A 223 0.93 22.61 20.79
N LYS A 224 0.55 23.02 22.02
CA LYS A 224 1.53 23.37 23.08
C LYS A 224 2.46 22.23 23.43
N ASP A 225 1.98 21.02 23.47
CA ASP A 225 2.74 19.78 23.76
C ASP A 225 3.64 19.34 22.58
N GLU A 226 3.38 19.84 21.38
CA GLU A 226 4.21 19.57 20.19
C GLU A 226 5.37 20.58 20.06
N LEU A 227 5.29 21.74 20.72
CA LEU A 227 6.35 22.74 20.74
C LEU A 227 7.66 22.20 21.31
N LYS A 228 7.62 21.12 22.08
CA LYS A 228 8.83 20.41 22.54
C LYS A 228 9.66 19.85 21.38
N TYR A 229 9.03 19.46 20.27
CA TYR A 229 9.72 18.94 19.10
C TYR A 229 10.25 20.05 18.19
N SER A 230 9.56 21.18 18.10
CA SER A 230 10.09 22.36 17.42
C SER A 230 9.32 23.63 17.82
N LYS A 231 10.04 24.59 18.38
CA LYS A 231 9.51 25.94 18.67
C LYS A 231 9.33 26.79 17.41
N ASN A 232 10.00 26.44 16.31
CA ASN A 232 10.04 27.22 15.08
C ASN A 232 9.22 26.57 13.95
N ALA A 233 8.48 25.48 14.21
CA ALA A 233 7.63 24.87 13.21
C ALA A 233 6.42 25.78 12.92
N PHE A 234 6.18 26.06 11.65
CA PHE A 234 5.06 26.88 11.21
C PHE A 234 3.72 26.17 11.39
N ALA A 235 3.69 24.86 11.12
CA ALA A 235 2.52 24.00 11.22
C ALA A 235 2.93 22.55 11.52
N VAL A 236 1.96 21.74 11.86
CA VAL A 236 2.05 20.27 11.91
C VAL A 236 1.31 19.69 10.71
N ILE A 237 1.94 18.72 10.04
CA ILE A 237 1.28 17.97 8.98
C ILE A 237 0.96 16.59 9.52
N ASP A 238 -0.31 16.25 9.48
CA ASP A 238 -0.84 14.95 9.90
C ASP A 238 -1.80 14.33 8.88
N MET A 239 -2.42 13.22 9.25
CA MET A 239 -3.39 12.54 8.42
C MET A 239 -4.66 13.41 8.26
N SER A 240 -5.11 13.63 7.04
CA SER A 240 -6.34 14.37 6.78
C SER A 240 -7.56 13.60 7.32
N LYS A 241 -8.65 14.32 7.63
CA LYS A 241 -9.95 13.73 8.03
C LYS A 241 -10.48 12.71 7.00
N ARG A 242 -10.10 12.84 5.73
CA ARG A 242 -10.43 11.89 4.66
C ARG A 242 -9.50 10.68 4.63
N GLY A 243 -8.54 10.56 5.57
CA GLY A 243 -7.55 9.48 5.62
C GLY A 243 -6.49 9.57 4.54
N LEU A 244 -6.35 10.71 3.86
CA LEU A 244 -5.33 10.93 2.85
C LEU A 244 -4.08 11.50 3.50
N PHE A 245 -3.01 10.72 3.44
CA PHE A 245 -1.67 11.11 3.88
C PHE A 245 -0.65 10.31 3.07
N ILE A 246 0.19 11.00 2.34
CA ILE A 246 1.22 10.41 1.49
C ILE A 246 2.55 11.01 1.92
N ILE A 247 3.51 10.16 2.21
CA ILE A 247 4.92 10.52 2.33
C ILE A 247 5.68 9.65 1.36
N SER A 248 6.49 10.25 0.52
CA SER A 248 7.26 9.54 -0.48
C SER A 248 8.56 10.28 -0.78
N ASP A 249 9.61 9.51 -1.03
CA ASP A 249 10.87 9.95 -1.61
C ASP A 249 10.84 9.91 -3.15
N LYS A 250 9.66 9.62 -3.73
CA LYS A 250 9.40 9.65 -5.17
C LYS A 250 8.96 11.04 -5.61
N SER A 251 9.23 11.36 -6.85
CA SER A 251 8.69 12.57 -7.46
C SER A 251 7.16 12.48 -7.61
N GLU A 252 6.49 13.62 -7.63
CA GLU A 252 5.05 13.72 -7.89
C GLU A 252 4.65 13.00 -9.19
N LYS A 253 5.47 13.13 -10.24
CA LYS A 253 5.25 12.47 -11.52
C LYS A 253 5.24 10.94 -11.39
N GLU A 254 6.21 10.37 -10.68
CA GLU A 254 6.26 8.92 -10.41
C GLU A 254 5.04 8.45 -9.62
N LEU A 255 4.60 9.23 -8.63
CA LEU A 255 3.39 8.93 -7.85
C LEU A 255 2.12 8.97 -8.69
N ILE A 256 2.01 9.95 -9.59
CA ILE A 256 0.88 10.06 -10.53
C ILE A 256 0.88 8.89 -11.51
N ASP A 257 2.03 8.51 -12.03
CA ASP A 257 2.16 7.42 -13.01
C ASP A 257 1.83 6.05 -12.36
N GLU A 258 2.31 5.79 -11.16
CA GLU A 258 1.97 4.57 -10.41
C GLU A 258 0.47 4.44 -10.11
N ASN A 259 -0.18 5.55 -9.76
CA ASN A 259 -1.63 5.59 -9.53
C ASN A 259 -2.44 5.73 -10.82
N GLY A 260 -1.77 6.05 -11.96
CA GLY A 260 -2.39 6.33 -13.24
C GLY A 260 -2.79 5.11 -14.06
N GLY A 261 -2.10 4.00 -13.88
CA GLY A 261 -2.30 2.77 -14.68
C GLY A 261 -3.68 2.10 -14.52
N GLN A 262 -4.50 2.53 -13.56
CA GLN A 262 -5.82 1.95 -13.28
C GLN A 262 -7.00 2.77 -13.84
N SER A 263 -6.73 3.82 -14.61
CA SER A 263 -7.80 4.67 -15.15
C SER A 263 -8.79 3.90 -16.05
N PHE A 264 -8.33 2.85 -16.73
CA PHE A 264 -9.19 1.99 -17.58
C PHE A 264 -10.03 1.00 -16.77
N ALA A 265 -9.74 0.77 -15.51
CA ALA A 265 -10.45 -0.22 -14.70
C ALA A 265 -11.85 0.24 -14.29
N VAL A 266 -12.12 1.56 -14.23
CA VAL A 266 -13.46 2.09 -13.95
C VAL A 266 -14.44 1.74 -15.06
N PRO A 267 -14.23 2.15 -16.33
CA PRO A 267 -15.17 1.81 -17.40
C PRO A 267 -15.29 0.30 -17.60
N PHE A 268 -14.19 -0.43 -17.47
CA PHE A 268 -14.23 -1.89 -17.56
C PHE A 268 -15.10 -2.53 -16.46
N GLY A 269 -14.96 -2.06 -15.22
CA GLY A 269 -15.79 -2.56 -14.11
C GLY A 269 -17.28 -2.23 -14.28
N ILE A 270 -17.63 -1.07 -14.86
CA ILE A 270 -19.00 -0.68 -15.18
C ILE A 270 -19.59 -1.62 -16.26
N ILE A 271 -18.85 -1.87 -17.32
CA ILE A 271 -19.27 -2.79 -18.40
C ILE A 271 -19.51 -4.19 -17.84
N LEU A 272 -18.59 -4.68 -17.00
CA LEU A 272 -18.70 -5.97 -16.36
C LEU A 272 -19.95 -6.07 -15.45
N SER A 273 -20.23 -4.99 -14.68
CA SER A 273 -21.41 -4.92 -13.83
C SER A 273 -22.70 -4.92 -14.65
N ALA A 274 -22.75 -4.18 -15.75
CA ALA A 274 -23.90 -4.13 -16.63
C ALA A 274 -24.18 -5.48 -17.29
N ALA A 275 -23.13 -6.16 -17.77
CA ALA A 275 -23.25 -7.52 -18.31
C ALA A 275 -23.76 -8.52 -17.26
N GLY A 276 -23.20 -8.45 -16.03
CA GLY A 276 -23.66 -9.31 -14.93
C GLY A 276 -25.11 -9.06 -14.54
N LEU A 277 -25.54 -7.79 -14.52
CA LEU A 277 -26.94 -7.43 -14.25
C LEU A 277 -27.90 -7.96 -15.33
N SER A 278 -27.52 -7.80 -16.60
CA SER A 278 -28.30 -8.34 -17.73
C SER A 278 -28.48 -9.84 -17.62
N MET A 279 -27.41 -10.60 -17.29
CA MET A 279 -27.51 -12.05 -17.08
C MET A 279 -28.42 -12.42 -15.91
N VAL A 280 -28.37 -11.68 -14.82
CA VAL A 280 -29.27 -11.92 -13.66
C VAL A 280 -30.71 -11.67 -14.05
N LEU A 281 -31.02 -10.57 -14.73
CA LEU A 281 -32.38 -10.23 -15.16
C LEU A 281 -32.95 -11.25 -16.15
N ASN A 282 -32.11 -11.72 -17.08
CA ASN A 282 -32.49 -12.79 -18.00
C ASN A 282 -32.81 -14.11 -17.26
N SER A 283 -31.95 -14.52 -16.32
CA SER A 283 -32.17 -15.72 -15.50
C SER A 283 -33.41 -15.64 -14.60
N LEU A 284 -33.85 -14.43 -14.25
CA LEU A 284 -35.07 -14.19 -13.48
C LEU A 284 -36.32 -13.99 -14.37
N GLY A 285 -36.19 -14.03 -15.70
CA GLY A 285 -37.28 -13.91 -16.67
C GLY A 285 -37.81 -12.47 -16.83
N TYR A 286 -37.01 -11.44 -16.50
CA TYR A 286 -37.41 -10.04 -16.71
C TYR A 286 -37.06 -9.50 -18.10
N ILE A 287 -36.08 -10.11 -18.78
CA ILE A 287 -35.62 -9.79 -20.16
C ILE A 287 -35.25 -11.06 -20.88
#